data_02b69d7e2d0efd34ffa852a769be0671
#
_entry.id   02b69d7e2d0efd34ffa852a769be0671
#
_cell.length_a   1.000
_cell.length_b   1.000
_cell.length_c   1.000
_cell.angle_alpha   90.00
_cell.angle_beta   90.00
_cell.angle_gamma   90.00
#
_symmetry.space_group_name_H-M   'P 1'
#
loop_
_entity.id
_entity.type
_entity.pdbx_description
1 polymer ?
#
loop_
_entity_poly.entity_id
_entity_poly.type
_entity_poly.pdbx_seq_one_letter_code
_entity_poly.pdbx_strand_id
1 'polypeptide(L)'
;MCIQIWFYRQVRRRDLIRKLSRAAKLIDGSSIGIDTRGKHDKLLYKDLRVPIPRHHEISVGTTRAIFQAFEGHFGEDWWQNDQN
;
A
#
# COMPACT_ATOMS: atom_id res chain seq x y z
N MET A 1 -7.91 18.62 0.17
CA MET A 1 -7.10 19.15 -0.43
C MET A 1 -5.81 18.55 -0.53
N CYS A 2 -5.06 18.43 0.39
CA CYS A 2 -3.75 17.93 0.30
C CYS A 2 -3.59 16.48 0.05
N ILE A 3 -4.65 15.77 0.15
CA ILE A 3 -4.52 14.36 -0.06
C ILE A 3 -4.04 14.00 -1.39
N GLN A 4 -4.21 14.87 -2.35
CA GLN A 4 -3.79 14.56 -3.70
C GLN A 4 -2.29 14.48 -3.84
N ILE A 5 -1.56 14.90 -2.86
CA ILE A 5 -0.12 14.81 -2.88
C ILE A 5 0.34 13.39 -3.06
N TRP A 6 -0.39 12.44 -2.54
CA TRP A 6 -0.04 11.04 -2.67
C TRP A 6 0.10 10.61 -4.12
N PHE A 7 -0.62 11.26 -5.02
CA PHE A 7 -0.61 10.86 -6.41
C PHE A 7 -0.08 11.92 -7.32
N TYR A 8 0.68 12.85 -6.77
CA TYR A 8 1.18 13.94 -7.58
C TYR A 8 2.13 13.46 -8.66
N ARG A 9 3.12 12.68 -8.32
CA ARG A 9 4.05 12.11 -9.30
C ARG A 9 4.34 10.68 -9.00
N GLN A 10 5.09 10.45 -7.97
CA GLN A 10 5.46 9.13 -7.55
C GLN A 10 5.33 9.04 -6.05
N VAL A 11 5.21 7.82 -5.56
CA VAL A 11 5.05 7.57 -4.15
C VAL A 11 6.28 6.82 -3.68
N ARG A 12 6.86 7.24 -2.58
CA ARG A 12 7.99 6.53 -2.03
C ARG A 12 7.54 5.17 -1.51
N ARG A 13 8.34 4.16 -1.83
CA ARG A 13 8.01 2.81 -1.42
C ARG A 13 7.75 2.72 0.08
N ARG A 14 8.58 3.36 0.89
CA ARG A 14 8.39 3.30 2.33
C ARG A 14 7.10 3.97 2.78
N ASP A 15 6.69 5.02 2.10
CA ASP A 15 5.45 5.70 2.45
C ASP A 15 4.24 4.87 2.07
N LEU A 16 4.33 4.18 0.95
CA LEU A 16 3.28 3.27 0.52
C LEU A 16 3.10 2.16 1.55
N ILE A 17 4.19 1.55 1.96
CA ILE A 17 4.15 0.48 2.94
C ILE A 17 3.64 0.97 4.28
N ARG A 18 4.07 2.17 4.66
CA ARG A 18 3.62 2.76 5.92
C ARG A 18 2.12 2.99 5.92
N LYS A 19 1.59 3.47 4.80
CA LYS A 19 0.16 3.71 4.70
C LYS A 19 -0.63 2.41 4.81
N LEU A 20 -0.16 1.37 4.15
CA LEU A 20 -0.80 0.07 4.25
C LEU A 20 -0.72 -0.49 5.66
N SER A 21 0.43 -0.38 6.29
CA SER A 21 0.62 -0.88 7.64
C SER A 21 -0.28 -0.16 8.63
N ARG A 22 -0.42 1.14 8.44
CA ARG A 22 -1.27 1.94 9.30
C ARG A 22 -2.73 1.53 9.15
N ALA A 23 -3.17 1.30 7.92
CA ALA A 23 -4.53 0.87 7.68
C ALA A 23 -4.80 -0.50 8.31
N ALA A 24 -3.85 -1.42 8.16
CA ALA A 24 -4.01 -2.75 8.74
C ALA A 24 -4.10 -2.66 10.26
N LYS A 25 -3.29 -1.81 10.86
CA LYS A 25 -3.30 -1.68 12.29
C LYS A 25 -4.61 -1.08 12.79
N LEU A 26 -5.13 -0.10 12.08
CA LEU A 26 -6.37 0.54 12.48
C LEU A 26 -7.58 -0.37 12.29
N ILE A 27 -7.55 -1.22 11.29
CA ILE A 27 -8.69 -2.06 10.98
C ILE A 27 -8.77 -3.31 11.84
N ASP A 28 -7.64 -4.00 12.00
CA ASP A 28 -7.70 -5.22 12.81
C ASP A 28 -6.46 -5.45 13.66
N GLY A 29 -5.64 -4.43 13.82
CA GLY A 29 -4.45 -4.56 14.66
C GLY A 29 -3.32 -5.35 14.03
N SER A 30 -3.43 -5.69 12.77
CA SER A 30 -2.42 -6.48 12.09
C SER A 30 -1.32 -5.60 11.52
N SER A 31 -0.35 -6.24 10.91
CA SER A 31 0.71 -5.52 10.22
C SER A 31 0.90 -6.14 8.84
N ILE A 32 1.63 -5.42 8.00
CA ILE A 32 1.92 -5.88 6.65
C ILE A 32 3.31 -6.49 6.65
N GLY A 33 3.41 -7.71 6.14
CA GLY A 33 4.70 -8.36 5.99
C GLY A 33 5.25 -8.13 4.60
N ILE A 34 6.54 -8.37 4.43
CA ILE A 34 7.17 -8.26 3.13
C ILE A 34 7.99 -9.52 2.91
N ASP A 35 7.73 -10.18 1.79
CA ASP A 35 8.46 -11.36 1.41
C ASP A 35 9.46 -10.97 0.33
N THR A 36 10.73 -11.06 0.64
CA THR A 36 11.77 -10.64 -0.29
C THR A 36 12.54 -11.81 -0.88
N ARG A 37 12.06 -13.02 -0.69
CA ARG A 37 12.82 -14.20 -1.09
C ARG A 37 12.83 -14.50 -2.58
N GLY A 38 11.83 -14.04 -3.29
CA GLY A 38 11.76 -14.31 -4.72
C GLY A 38 12.36 -13.20 -5.55
N LYS A 39 12.12 -13.25 -6.85
CA LYS A 39 12.59 -12.21 -7.76
C LYS A 39 11.92 -10.88 -7.49
N HIS A 40 10.71 -10.91 -6.96
CA HIS A 40 9.96 -9.71 -6.68
C HIS A 40 9.55 -9.71 -5.22
N ASP A 41 9.57 -8.55 -4.62
CA ASP A 41 9.07 -8.41 -3.26
C ASP A 41 7.56 -8.51 -3.30
N LYS A 42 6.97 -9.04 -2.24
CA LYS A 42 5.53 -9.16 -2.13
C LYS A 42 5.08 -8.66 -0.78
N LEU A 43 4.01 -7.91 -0.77
CA LEU A 43 3.37 -7.49 0.47
C LEU A 43 2.44 -8.60 0.91
N LEU A 44 2.51 -8.94 2.19
CA LEU A 44 1.72 -10.03 2.75
C LEU A 44 0.75 -9.50 3.78
N TYR A 45 -0.51 -9.84 3.62
CA TYR A 45 -1.53 -9.48 4.59
C TYR A 45 -2.57 -10.59 4.58
N LYS A 46 -2.62 -11.35 5.68
CA LYS A 46 -3.49 -12.53 5.75
C LYS A 46 -3.15 -13.45 4.59
N ASP A 47 -4.09 -13.77 3.74
CA ASP A 47 -3.80 -14.64 2.60
C ASP A 47 -3.56 -13.86 1.32
N LEU A 48 -3.43 -12.56 1.43
CA LEU A 48 -3.22 -11.70 0.28
C LEU A 48 -1.73 -11.52 0.00
N ARG A 49 -1.34 -11.62 -1.25
CA ARG A 49 0.03 -11.42 -1.67
C ARG A 49 0.04 -10.46 -2.84
N VAL A 50 0.66 -9.31 -2.65
CA VAL A 50 0.64 -8.26 -3.66
C VAL A 50 2.07 -7.91 -4.04
N PRO A 51 2.45 -8.06 -5.30
CA PRO A 51 3.81 -7.71 -5.71
C PRO A 51 4.03 -6.21 -5.57
N ILE A 52 5.24 -5.85 -5.17
CA ILE A 52 5.61 -4.45 -5.05
C ILE A 52 6.99 -4.25 -5.65
N PRO A 53 7.19 -3.20 -6.46
CA PRO A 53 8.50 -2.94 -7.03
C PRO A 53 9.54 -2.67 -5.95
N ARG A 54 10.79 -2.98 -6.24
CA ARG A 54 11.88 -2.72 -5.31
C ARG A 54 12.45 -1.32 -5.45
N HIS A 55 11.90 -0.52 -6.32
CA HIS A 55 12.36 0.85 -6.51
C HIS A 55 11.96 1.70 -5.33
N HIS A 56 12.77 2.71 -5.05
CA HIS A 56 12.47 3.66 -3.98
C HIS A 56 11.20 4.45 -4.28
N GLU A 57 10.97 4.72 -5.55
CA GLU A 57 9.81 5.49 -5.96
C GLU A 57 8.95 4.65 -6.87
N ILE A 58 7.67 4.66 -6.62
CA ILE A 58 6.71 3.83 -7.33
C ILE A 58 5.74 4.75 -8.05
N SER A 59 5.46 4.43 -9.31
CA SER A 59 4.57 5.27 -10.09
C SER A 59 3.18 5.33 -9.47
N VAL A 60 2.46 6.39 -9.78
CA VAL A 60 1.11 6.57 -9.28
C VAL A 60 0.20 5.44 -9.71
N GLY A 61 0.33 5.00 -10.96
CA GLY A 61 -0.50 3.91 -11.44
C GLY A 61 -0.28 2.62 -10.68
N THR A 62 0.99 2.28 -10.43
CA THR A 62 1.32 1.08 -9.69
C THR A 62 0.85 1.20 -8.23
N THR A 63 1.04 2.38 -7.64
CA THR A 63 0.59 2.61 -6.27
C THR A 63 -0.90 2.41 -6.16
N ARG A 64 -1.65 2.95 -7.09
CA ARG A 64 -3.10 2.81 -7.07
C ARG A 64 -3.51 1.35 -7.21
N ALA A 65 -2.86 0.62 -8.10
CA ALA A 65 -3.17 -0.78 -8.29
C ALA A 65 -2.91 -1.58 -7.00
N ILE A 66 -1.83 -1.27 -6.32
CA ILE A 66 -1.51 -1.94 -5.07
C ILE A 66 -2.58 -1.63 -4.01
N PHE A 67 -2.96 -0.36 -3.89
CA PHE A 67 -3.98 0.03 -2.92
C PHE A 67 -5.31 -0.64 -3.23
N GLN A 68 -5.65 -0.75 -4.51
CA GLN A 68 -6.90 -1.38 -4.90
C GLN A 68 -6.90 -2.87 -4.57
N ALA A 69 -5.75 -3.50 -4.58
CA ALA A 69 -5.68 -4.91 -4.23
C ALA A 69 -6.07 -5.16 -2.78
N PHE A 70 -5.98 -4.15 -1.93
CA PHE A 70 -6.33 -4.28 -0.52
C PHE A 70 -7.76 -3.85 -0.22
N GLU A 71 -8.51 -3.43 -1.22
CA GLU A 71 -9.87 -2.94 -0.96
C GLU A 71 -10.80 -3.98 -0.38
N GLY A 72 -10.54 -5.24 -0.68
CA GLY A 72 -11.36 -6.31 -0.13
C GLY A 72 -11.24 -6.41 1.39
N HIS A 73 -10.14 -5.95 1.95
CA HIS A 73 -9.91 -5.99 3.39
C HIS A 73 -10.08 -4.63 4.05
N PHE A 74 -9.71 -3.57 3.34
CA PHE A 74 -9.68 -2.24 3.93
C PHE A 74 -10.85 -1.37 3.55
N GLY A 75 -11.61 -1.76 2.54
CA GLY A 75 -12.74 -0.96 2.09
C GLY A 75 -12.43 -0.23 0.80
N GLU A 76 -13.49 0.06 0.05
CA GLU A 76 -13.37 0.73 -1.24
C GLU A 76 -12.76 2.11 -1.04
N ASP A 77 -11.78 2.45 -1.86
CA ASP A 77 -11.11 3.75 -1.83
C ASP A 77 -10.57 4.10 -0.45
N TRP A 78 -10.15 3.09 0.29
CA TRP A 78 -9.68 3.29 1.67
C TRP A 78 -8.55 4.30 1.76
N TRP A 79 -7.69 4.37 0.75
CA TRP A 79 -6.54 5.27 0.81
C TRP A 79 -6.93 6.73 0.62
N GLN A 80 -8.09 6.97 0.04
CA GLN A 80 -8.54 8.32 -0.17
C GLN A 80 -9.25 8.89 1.04
N ASN A 81 -9.66 8.04 1.95
CA ASN A 81 -10.37 8.47 3.14
C ASN A 81 -9.44 8.74 4.32
N ASP A 82 -8.18 8.45 4.17
CA ASP A 82 -7.21 8.68 5.22
C ASP A 82 -6.77 10.12 5.17
N GLN A 83 -7.37 10.92 6.01
CA GLN A 83 -7.12 12.35 5.97
C GLN A 83 -5.92 12.77 6.74
N ASN A 84 -5.34 11.91 7.50
CA ASN A 84 -4.21 12.34 8.32
C ASN A 84 -3.01 11.49 8.16
#